data_ade4ae1e0b47694377b1687e3aea13fc
#
_entry.id   ade4ae1e0b47694377b1687e3aea13fc
#
_cell.length_a   1.000
_cell.length_b   1.000
_cell.length_c   1.000
_cell.angle_alpha   90.00
_cell.angle_beta   90.00
_cell.angle_gamma   90.00
#
_symmetry.space_group_name_H-M   'P 1'
#
loop_
_entity.id
_entity.type
_entity.pdbx_description
1 polymer ?
#
loop_
_entity_poly.entity_id
_entity_poly.type
_entity_poly.pdbx_seq_one_letter_code
_entity_poly.pdbx_strand_id
1 'polypeptide(L)'
;VAKKCFLLSFCIAVIFCGSFPADLVAQQRLRKKIVEYGWDVTYPDFVRDNIREMEKRPFDGIIFRTKDFNHAFDVRPWKQADLQPQLDTLAQIERQKFQDNFLTLYAANNWNMDWFNDEHWNTIIENMKLFSLAVRSGHCVGVCFDPEPYGTDPWVYPGSYKDKLFEQVAEQVRRRGRQFITALQEHMPELTVLSFFQLGLFGDIVDEPDAQVRQQKLLKKWMVLLPAFYNGILEGAAPGTILIDGNESAYYYESPDEFYRAYHLIRQRAQTLVPEPLRKKYNAQVQAGMALYIDQTLAKRTTETTSQFLSPEQQLKFFEHNVYYALTTTDEYVWCYSERMNWWLPPEKVEKDRVLPAGVEEALISARQKYEQGKPLGYDIKGMIEDARLKRKGKKE
;
A
#
# COMPACT_ATOMS: atom_id res chain seq x y z
N VAL A 1 15.40 -79.65 -38.16
CA VAL A 1 14.83 -78.57 -38.99
C VAL A 1 13.66 -78.01 -38.23
N ALA A 2 13.80 -76.89 -37.53
CA ALA A 2 12.77 -76.28 -36.73
C ALA A 2 12.18 -75.08 -37.50
N LYS A 3 10.89 -75.10 -37.74
CA LYS A 3 10.13 -73.96 -38.26
C LYS A 3 9.73 -73.04 -37.09
N LYS A 4 10.20 -71.79 -37.12
CA LYS A 4 9.71 -70.70 -36.24
C LYS A 4 8.46 -70.07 -36.86
N CYS A 5 7.31 -70.15 -36.15
CA CYS A 5 6.14 -69.35 -36.41
C CYS A 5 6.31 -67.97 -35.76
N PHE A 6 6.17 -66.90 -36.56
CA PHE A 6 6.08 -65.56 -36.13
C PHE A 6 4.58 -65.21 -35.91
N LEU A 7 4.19 -64.92 -34.66
CA LEU A 7 2.85 -64.33 -34.34
C LEU A 7 3.01 -62.85 -34.38
N LEU A 8 2.30 -62.18 -35.30
CA LEU A 8 2.12 -60.73 -35.34
C LEU A 8 0.99 -60.37 -34.37
N SER A 9 1.33 -59.71 -33.25
CA SER A 9 0.34 -59.11 -32.38
C SER A 9 -0.01 -57.71 -32.92
N PHE A 10 -1.26 -57.55 -33.35
CA PHE A 10 -1.84 -56.26 -33.72
C PHE A 10 -2.32 -55.55 -32.43
N CYS A 11 -1.59 -54.51 -31.97
CA CYS A 11 -2.08 -53.61 -30.94
C CYS A 11 -3.01 -52.58 -31.57
N ILE A 12 -4.30 -52.70 -31.29
CA ILE A 12 -5.30 -51.65 -31.60
C ILE A 12 -5.16 -50.59 -30.53
N ALA A 13 -4.58 -49.45 -30.88
CA ALA A 13 -4.59 -48.25 -30.05
C ALA A 13 -5.97 -47.57 -30.17
N VAL A 14 -6.82 -47.75 -29.16
CA VAL A 14 -8.07 -46.98 -29.02
C VAL A 14 -7.67 -45.59 -28.56
N ILE A 15 -7.71 -44.61 -29.48
CA ILE A 15 -7.59 -43.18 -29.15
C ILE A 15 -8.92 -42.74 -28.52
N PHE A 16 -8.94 -42.65 -27.20
CA PHE A 16 -10.00 -41.96 -26.47
C PHE A 16 -9.85 -40.46 -26.69
N CYS A 17 -10.52 -39.89 -27.69
CA CYS A 17 -10.79 -38.47 -27.77
C CYS A 17 -11.79 -38.09 -26.64
N GLY A 18 -11.29 -37.98 -25.44
CA GLY A 18 -12.05 -37.35 -24.36
C GLY A 18 -12.15 -35.86 -24.65
N SER A 19 -13.35 -35.41 -25.06
CA SER A 19 -13.67 -33.97 -25.04
C SER A 19 -13.60 -33.52 -23.60
N PHE A 20 -12.49 -32.92 -23.18
CA PHE A 20 -12.46 -32.18 -21.92
C PHE A 20 -13.42 -31.00 -22.06
N PRO A 21 -14.39 -30.86 -21.15
CA PRO A 21 -15.24 -29.68 -21.17
C PRO A 21 -14.36 -28.45 -20.98
N ALA A 22 -14.47 -27.50 -21.92
CA ALA A 22 -13.71 -26.26 -21.94
C ALA A 22 -14.02 -25.30 -20.76
N ASP A 23 -14.84 -25.74 -19.81
CA ASP A 23 -15.39 -24.92 -18.73
C ASP A 23 -14.66 -25.04 -17.39
N LEU A 24 -13.47 -25.64 -17.31
CA LEU A 24 -12.79 -25.92 -16.03
C LEU A 24 -11.42 -25.31 -15.87
N VAL A 25 -11.14 -24.17 -16.50
CA VAL A 25 -10.04 -23.28 -16.09
C VAL A 25 -10.56 -21.86 -16.01
N ALA A 26 -11.56 -21.62 -15.20
CA ALA A 26 -11.65 -20.35 -14.52
C ALA A 26 -10.43 -20.29 -13.59
N GLN A 27 -9.34 -19.72 -14.12
CA GLN A 27 -8.12 -19.48 -13.36
C GLN A 27 -8.55 -18.70 -12.13
N GLN A 28 -8.58 -19.37 -10.96
CA GLN A 28 -9.01 -18.75 -9.71
C GLN A 28 -8.09 -17.54 -9.50
N ARG A 29 -8.64 -16.34 -9.72
CA ARG A 29 -7.88 -15.11 -9.56
C ARG A 29 -7.34 -15.08 -8.14
N LEU A 30 -6.07 -14.71 -7.99
CA LEU A 30 -5.49 -14.52 -6.67
C LEU A 30 -6.37 -13.58 -5.86
N ARG A 31 -6.75 -14.01 -4.67
CA ARG A 31 -7.56 -13.20 -3.77
C ARG A 31 -6.75 -11.95 -3.39
N LYS A 32 -7.23 -10.79 -3.83
CA LYS A 32 -6.67 -9.51 -3.42
C LYS A 32 -7.21 -9.13 -2.04
N LYS A 33 -6.42 -8.38 -1.30
CA LYS A 33 -6.68 -8.01 0.09
C LYS A 33 -7.04 -6.53 0.16
N ILE A 34 -8.03 -6.22 0.97
CA ILE A 34 -8.39 -4.84 1.29
C ILE A 34 -8.14 -4.64 2.77
N VAL A 35 -7.27 -3.70 3.10
CA VAL A 35 -6.97 -3.30 4.48
C VAL A 35 -7.52 -1.91 4.74
N GLU A 36 -8.09 -1.70 5.90
CA GLU A 36 -8.59 -0.40 6.30
C GLU A 36 -7.49 0.40 7.01
N TYR A 37 -7.47 1.70 6.75
CA TYR A 37 -6.66 2.70 7.43
C TYR A 37 -7.44 3.99 7.60
N GLY A 38 -7.31 4.62 8.75
CA GLY A 38 -7.98 5.90 8.94
C GLY A 38 -7.71 6.52 10.30
N TRP A 39 -8.41 7.61 10.53
CA TRP A 39 -8.37 8.30 11.81
C TRP A 39 -9.30 7.65 12.83
N ASP A 40 -10.11 6.71 12.44
CA ASP A 40 -11.00 5.88 13.26
C ASP A 40 -10.29 4.65 13.83
N VAL A 41 -9.18 4.21 13.22
CA VAL A 41 -8.36 3.12 13.77
C VAL A 41 -7.42 3.69 14.82
N THR A 42 -7.45 3.09 15.98
CA THR A 42 -6.77 3.62 17.16
C THR A 42 -5.56 2.76 17.57
N TYR A 43 -5.52 2.34 18.80
CA TYR A 43 -4.40 1.72 19.47
C TYR A 43 -4.66 0.24 19.72
N PRO A 44 -3.65 -0.55 20.10
CA PRO A 44 -3.77 -2.00 20.32
C PRO A 44 -4.87 -2.42 21.30
N ASP A 45 -5.12 -1.62 22.33
CA ASP A 45 -6.18 -1.86 23.32
C ASP A 45 -7.57 -1.83 22.69
N PHE A 46 -7.85 -0.82 21.86
CA PHE A 46 -9.12 -0.77 21.12
C PHE A 46 -9.29 -1.97 20.18
N VAL A 47 -8.24 -2.31 19.44
CA VAL A 47 -8.28 -3.45 18.51
C VAL A 47 -8.53 -4.75 19.26
N ARG A 48 -7.80 -5.02 20.36
CA ARG A 48 -8.00 -6.20 21.19
C ARG A 48 -9.45 -6.33 21.68
N ASP A 49 -9.99 -5.22 22.19
CA ASP A 49 -11.31 -5.22 22.82
C ASP A 49 -12.47 -5.29 21.80
N ASN A 50 -12.24 -4.91 20.54
CA ASN A 50 -13.28 -4.80 19.51
C ASN A 50 -13.04 -5.70 18.29
N ILE A 51 -11.97 -6.47 18.22
CA ILE A 51 -11.57 -7.23 17.03
C ILE A 51 -12.70 -8.09 16.45
N ARG A 52 -13.53 -8.72 17.28
CA ARG A 52 -14.65 -9.58 16.85
C ARG A 52 -15.73 -8.81 16.10
N GLU A 53 -16.02 -7.58 16.49
CA GLU A 53 -16.96 -6.71 15.79
C GLU A 53 -16.31 -6.12 14.52
N MET A 54 -15.03 -5.75 14.60
CA MET A 54 -14.26 -5.24 13.46
C MET A 54 -14.18 -6.27 12.32
N GLU A 55 -13.99 -7.55 12.64
CA GLU A 55 -13.93 -8.65 11.67
C GLU A 55 -15.25 -8.91 10.91
N LYS A 56 -16.37 -8.33 11.33
CA LYS A 56 -17.64 -8.39 10.58
C LYS A 56 -17.61 -7.48 9.34
N ARG A 57 -16.72 -6.47 9.33
CA ARG A 57 -16.55 -5.56 8.19
C ARG A 57 -15.87 -6.25 7.01
N PRO A 58 -16.06 -5.74 5.77
CA PRO A 58 -15.60 -6.41 4.55
C PRO A 58 -14.09 -6.20 4.26
N PHE A 59 -13.26 -6.16 5.30
CA PHE A 59 -11.81 -6.04 5.20
C PHE A 59 -11.10 -7.37 5.49
N ASP A 60 -9.83 -7.47 5.09
CA ASP A 60 -8.94 -8.60 5.35
C ASP A 60 -7.97 -8.30 6.51
N GLY A 61 -7.87 -7.03 6.88
CA GLY A 61 -7.03 -6.52 7.96
C GLY A 61 -7.17 -5.02 8.15
N ILE A 62 -6.35 -4.50 9.06
CA ILE A 62 -6.31 -3.08 9.43
C ILE A 62 -4.87 -2.57 9.49
N ILE A 63 -4.72 -1.28 9.28
CA ILE A 63 -3.49 -0.54 9.54
C ILE A 63 -3.72 0.28 10.81
N PHE A 64 -3.02 -0.03 11.90
CA PHE A 64 -3.19 0.62 13.20
C PHE A 64 -1.85 1.02 13.83
N ARG A 65 -1.85 1.70 14.96
CA ARG A 65 -0.65 2.34 15.49
C ARG A 65 -0.42 2.06 16.97
N THR A 66 0.84 1.99 17.37
CA THR A 66 1.26 2.05 18.77
C THR A 66 1.20 3.48 19.31
N LYS A 67 1.06 3.63 20.66
CA LYS A 67 1.18 4.94 21.32
C LYS A 67 2.65 5.30 21.43
N ASP A 68 3.06 6.46 20.94
CA ASP A 68 4.39 7.08 21.11
C ASP A 68 5.60 6.34 20.50
N PHE A 69 5.43 5.13 19.98
CA PHE A 69 6.48 4.29 19.40
C PHE A 69 6.21 4.01 17.93
N ASN A 70 6.00 5.08 17.13
CA ASN A 70 5.59 4.97 15.73
C ASN A 70 6.25 6.01 14.80
N HIS A 71 7.27 6.73 15.29
CA HIS A 71 8.03 7.66 14.48
C HIS A 71 9.30 6.98 13.95
N ALA A 72 9.39 6.84 12.62
CA ALA A 72 10.47 6.14 11.94
C ALA A 72 11.86 6.78 12.16
N PHE A 73 11.90 8.09 12.38
CA PHE A 73 13.13 8.88 12.54
C PHE A 73 13.27 9.51 13.91
N ASP A 74 12.73 8.85 14.95
CA ASP A 74 12.92 9.28 16.33
C ASP A 74 14.36 9.07 16.77
N VAL A 75 15.05 10.17 17.05
CA VAL A 75 16.44 10.16 17.54
C VAL A 75 16.55 9.99 19.04
N ARG A 76 15.42 9.83 19.74
CA ARG A 76 15.37 9.52 21.16
C ARG A 76 15.35 8.01 21.36
N PRO A 77 16.15 7.44 22.27
CA PRO A 77 16.19 6.00 22.48
C PRO A 77 14.88 5.50 23.11
N TRP A 78 14.22 4.56 22.46
CA TRP A 78 13.10 3.84 23.06
C TRP A 78 13.59 2.79 24.03
N LYS A 79 12.83 2.54 25.08
CA LYS A 79 13.11 1.47 26.03
C LYS A 79 12.08 0.38 25.90
N GLN A 80 12.52 -0.86 25.80
CA GLN A 80 11.61 -2.00 25.71
C GLN A 80 10.64 -2.03 26.90
N ALA A 81 11.08 -1.67 28.11
CA ALA A 81 10.21 -1.62 29.27
C ALA A 81 9.02 -0.67 29.13
N ASP A 82 9.21 0.45 28.44
CA ASP A 82 8.15 1.45 28.18
C ASP A 82 7.18 0.96 27.08
N LEU A 83 7.65 0.17 26.14
CA LEU A 83 6.86 -0.46 25.08
C LEU A 83 6.15 -1.74 25.55
N GLN A 84 6.65 -2.43 26.57
CA GLN A 84 6.18 -3.76 27.00
C GLN A 84 4.66 -3.85 27.22
N PRO A 85 3.97 -2.88 27.87
CA PRO A 85 2.52 -2.95 28.01
C PRO A 85 1.76 -3.03 26.67
N GLN A 86 2.30 -2.39 25.63
CA GLN A 86 1.71 -2.47 24.29
C GLN A 86 2.05 -3.79 23.59
N LEU A 87 3.26 -4.34 23.79
CA LEU A 87 3.62 -5.68 23.30
C LEU A 87 2.69 -6.74 23.89
N ASP A 88 2.41 -6.67 25.19
CA ASP A 88 1.51 -7.59 25.87
C ASP A 88 0.06 -7.46 25.35
N THR A 89 -0.39 -6.23 25.10
CA THR A 89 -1.71 -5.97 24.50
C THR A 89 -1.80 -6.51 23.08
N LEU A 90 -0.78 -6.25 22.25
CA LEU A 90 -0.69 -6.74 20.88
C LEU A 90 -0.75 -8.28 20.83
N ALA A 91 -0.05 -8.96 21.72
CA ALA A 91 -0.05 -10.42 21.81
C ALA A 91 -1.43 -11.01 22.21
N GLN A 92 -2.31 -10.20 22.83
CA GLN A 92 -3.65 -10.61 23.25
C GLN A 92 -4.71 -10.40 22.16
N ILE A 93 -4.37 -9.84 20.99
CA ILE A 93 -5.32 -9.66 19.90
C ILE A 93 -5.64 -11.01 19.25
N GLU A 94 -6.79 -11.57 19.59
CA GLU A 94 -7.28 -12.85 19.08
C GLU A 94 -8.03 -12.66 17.76
N ARG A 95 -7.32 -12.53 16.65
CA ARG A 95 -7.91 -12.40 15.31
C ARG A 95 -8.35 -13.74 14.73
N GLN A 96 -9.41 -13.72 13.91
CA GLN A 96 -9.87 -14.86 13.11
C GLN A 96 -9.79 -14.56 11.60
N LYS A 97 -10.34 -13.42 11.19
CA LYS A 97 -10.43 -13.00 9.78
C LYS A 97 -9.32 -12.01 9.40
N PHE A 98 -8.98 -11.07 10.29
CA PHE A 98 -7.99 -10.01 10.02
C PHE A 98 -6.57 -10.56 10.10
N GLN A 99 -6.15 -11.23 9.02
CA GLN A 99 -4.80 -11.81 8.93
C GLN A 99 -3.76 -10.84 8.36
N ASP A 100 -4.20 -9.80 7.68
CA ASP A 100 -3.37 -8.87 6.93
C ASP A 100 -3.25 -7.50 7.65
N ASN A 101 -2.83 -7.54 8.91
CA ASN A 101 -2.69 -6.33 9.73
C ASN A 101 -1.29 -5.71 9.59
N PHE A 102 -1.23 -4.38 9.67
CA PHE A 102 0.02 -3.60 9.65
C PHE A 102 0.08 -2.64 10.83
N LEU A 103 1.29 -2.41 11.35
CA LEU A 103 1.56 -1.29 12.26
C LEU A 103 2.13 -0.11 11.49
N THR A 104 1.67 1.10 11.82
CA THR A 104 2.10 2.33 11.12
C THR A 104 3.39 2.88 11.68
N LEU A 105 4.30 3.27 10.78
CA LEU A 105 5.47 4.11 11.04
C LEU A 105 5.36 5.41 10.24
N TYR A 106 5.58 6.55 10.90
CA TYR A 106 5.54 7.87 10.30
C TYR A 106 6.94 8.45 10.12
N ALA A 107 7.24 8.97 8.92
CA ALA A 107 8.44 9.79 8.70
C ALA A 107 8.31 11.16 9.35
N ALA A 108 7.07 11.62 9.58
CA ALA A 108 6.78 12.83 10.31
C ALA A 108 7.52 12.89 11.65
N ASN A 109 8.26 13.97 11.88
CA ASN A 109 9.00 14.13 13.12
C ASN A 109 9.22 15.62 13.45
N ASN A 110 9.46 15.91 14.73
CA ASN A 110 9.79 17.23 15.23
C ASN A 110 11.25 17.32 15.71
N TRP A 111 12.06 16.31 15.42
CA TRP A 111 13.46 16.23 15.76
C TRP A 111 14.31 16.51 14.53
N ASN A 112 15.41 17.24 14.70
CA ASN A 112 16.32 17.51 13.61
C ASN A 112 17.21 16.29 13.33
N MET A 113 16.62 15.24 12.76
CA MET A 113 17.36 14.06 12.31
C MET A 113 18.35 14.48 11.21
N ASP A 114 19.58 14.02 11.31
CA ASP A 114 20.64 14.25 10.33
C ASP A 114 21.10 12.93 9.71
N TRP A 115 21.08 12.87 8.38
CA TRP A 115 21.51 11.68 7.63
C TRP A 115 22.97 11.30 7.88
N PHE A 116 23.84 12.26 8.22
CA PHE A 116 25.26 12.05 8.48
C PHE A 116 25.61 11.84 9.96
N ASN A 117 24.66 12.03 10.87
CA ASN A 117 24.88 11.79 12.29
C ASN A 117 24.71 10.30 12.62
N ASP A 118 25.84 9.61 12.85
CA ASP A 118 25.82 8.18 13.18
C ASP A 118 25.16 7.88 14.54
N GLU A 119 25.20 8.78 15.50
CA GLU A 119 24.55 8.62 16.82
C GLU A 119 23.03 8.62 16.66
N HIS A 120 22.47 9.57 15.90
CA HIS A 120 21.05 9.57 15.55
C HIS A 120 20.64 8.25 14.90
N TRP A 121 21.43 7.78 13.94
CA TRP A 121 21.12 6.57 13.18
C TRP A 121 21.29 5.29 13.98
N ASN A 122 22.23 5.21 14.90
CA ASN A 122 22.33 4.10 15.84
C ASN A 122 21.07 4.01 16.71
N THR A 123 20.58 5.16 17.20
CA THR A 123 19.33 5.22 17.97
C THR A 123 18.13 4.80 17.13
N ILE A 124 17.99 5.31 15.90
CA ILE A 124 16.91 4.94 14.97
C ILE A 124 16.93 3.43 14.69
N ILE A 125 18.10 2.84 14.46
CA ILE A 125 18.24 1.39 14.22
C ILE A 125 17.72 0.58 15.42
N GLU A 126 18.11 0.93 16.63
CA GLU A 126 17.66 0.22 17.83
C GLU A 126 16.15 0.42 18.06
N ASN A 127 15.59 1.61 17.79
CA ASN A 127 14.17 1.86 17.84
C ASN A 127 13.42 0.98 16.81
N MET A 128 13.94 0.84 15.59
CA MET A 128 13.32 0.01 14.54
C MET A 128 13.36 -1.49 14.86
N LYS A 129 14.37 -1.97 15.56
CA LYS A 129 14.39 -3.35 16.08
C LYS A 129 13.28 -3.55 17.12
N LEU A 130 13.08 -2.60 18.03
CA LEU A 130 11.97 -2.65 18.99
C LEU A 130 10.60 -2.57 18.29
N PHE A 131 10.49 -1.76 17.23
CA PHE A 131 9.27 -1.72 16.44
C PHE A 131 8.99 -3.05 15.72
N SER A 132 10.02 -3.67 15.17
CA SER A 132 9.95 -5.01 14.59
C SER A 132 9.41 -6.06 15.59
N LEU A 133 9.82 -5.95 16.85
CA LEU A 133 9.28 -6.78 17.93
C LEU A 133 7.78 -6.52 18.15
N ALA A 134 7.32 -5.26 18.06
CA ALA A 134 5.89 -4.94 18.17
C ALA A 134 5.09 -5.53 17.01
N VAL A 135 5.60 -5.43 15.77
CA VAL A 135 4.99 -6.04 14.57
C VAL A 135 4.81 -7.56 14.78
N ARG A 136 5.86 -8.22 15.25
CA ARG A 136 5.84 -9.66 15.57
C ARG A 136 4.86 -9.99 16.69
N SER A 137 4.86 -9.23 17.78
CA SER A 137 3.96 -9.46 18.93
C SER A 137 2.49 -9.32 18.53
N GLY A 138 2.16 -8.36 17.67
CA GLY A 138 0.83 -8.17 17.11
C GLY A 138 0.47 -9.17 16.02
N HIS A 139 1.39 -10.09 15.68
CA HIS A 139 1.25 -10.98 14.55
C HIS A 139 0.85 -10.25 13.25
N CYS A 140 1.32 -9.03 13.08
CA CYS A 140 1.09 -8.26 11.86
C CYS A 140 1.95 -8.83 10.72
N VAL A 141 1.48 -8.70 9.49
CA VAL A 141 2.26 -9.11 8.30
C VAL A 141 3.39 -8.15 8.00
N GLY A 142 3.30 -6.92 8.54
CA GLY A 142 4.31 -5.94 8.29
C GLY A 142 4.04 -4.54 8.82
N VAL A 143 4.67 -3.60 8.16
CA VAL A 143 4.68 -2.18 8.50
C VAL A 143 3.97 -1.39 7.41
N CYS A 144 3.12 -0.44 7.82
CA CYS A 144 2.66 0.62 6.94
C CYS A 144 3.55 1.85 7.17
N PHE A 145 4.34 2.21 6.16
CA PHE A 145 5.23 3.36 6.23
C PHE A 145 4.62 4.57 5.55
N ASP A 146 4.38 5.61 6.33
CA ASP A 146 3.96 6.93 5.86
C ASP A 146 5.21 7.82 5.68
N PRO A 147 5.65 8.10 4.45
CA PRO A 147 6.81 8.93 4.20
C PRO A 147 6.51 10.44 4.24
N GLU A 148 5.28 10.88 4.49
CA GLU A 148 4.93 12.30 4.50
C GLU A 148 5.69 13.08 5.58
N PRO A 149 6.28 14.23 5.22
CA PRO A 149 7.09 15.00 6.14
C PRO A 149 6.27 16.04 6.93
N TYR A 150 5.45 15.59 7.82
CA TYR A 150 4.79 16.50 8.77
C TYR A 150 5.80 16.95 9.84
N GLY A 151 6.08 18.26 9.91
CA GLY A 151 7.10 18.84 10.76
C GLY A 151 8.43 19.04 10.03
N THR A 152 9.52 18.44 10.52
CA THR A 152 10.82 18.50 9.83
C THR A 152 10.82 17.60 8.61
N ASP A 153 11.15 18.14 7.42
CA ASP A 153 11.22 17.38 6.17
C ASP A 153 12.58 16.69 6.00
N PRO A 154 12.66 15.36 6.14
CA PRO A 154 13.91 14.62 5.98
C PRO A 154 14.33 14.46 4.50
N TRP A 155 13.44 14.74 3.56
CA TRP A 155 13.64 14.45 2.14
C TRP A 155 14.17 15.63 1.32
N VAL A 156 14.41 16.78 1.97
CA VAL A 156 14.79 18.00 1.28
C VAL A 156 16.29 18.03 0.94
N TYR A 157 16.62 18.54 -0.26
CA TYR A 157 17.97 18.88 -0.66
C TYR A 157 17.97 20.23 -1.40
N PRO A 158 18.96 21.13 -1.16
CA PRO A 158 20.13 20.94 -0.28
C PRO A 158 19.82 20.99 1.22
N GLY A 159 18.73 21.65 1.67
CA GLY A 159 18.39 21.75 3.09
C GLY A 159 19.59 22.22 3.94
N SER A 160 20.00 21.41 4.92
CA SER A 160 21.19 21.63 5.76
C SER A 160 22.50 21.19 5.11
N TYR A 161 22.47 20.53 3.93
CA TYR A 161 23.63 19.94 3.25
C TYR A 161 24.18 20.82 2.11
N LYS A 162 24.22 22.13 2.29
CA LYS A 162 24.64 23.10 1.27
C LYS A 162 26.13 22.94 0.84
N ASP A 163 26.93 22.32 1.69
CA ASP A 163 28.35 22.03 1.49
C ASP A 163 28.62 20.69 0.78
N LYS A 164 27.56 19.89 0.51
CA LYS A 164 27.68 18.56 -0.06
C LYS A 164 26.99 18.47 -1.44
N LEU A 165 27.58 17.67 -2.32
CA LEU A 165 26.96 17.33 -3.59
C LEU A 165 25.72 16.43 -3.37
N PHE A 166 24.76 16.53 -4.26
CA PHE A 166 23.53 15.71 -4.20
C PHE A 166 23.86 14.21 -4.12
N GLU A 167 24.80 13.74 -4.92
CA GLU A 167 25.22 12.34 -4.98
C GLU A 167 25.76 11.84 -3.64
N GLN A 168 26.49 12.69 -2.92
CA GLN A 168 27.01 12.35 -1.59
C GLN A 168 25.88 12.20 -0.57
N VAL A 169 24.90 13.11 -0.62
CA VAL A 169 23.75 13.05 0.28
C VAL A 169 22.86 11.86 -0.10
N ALA A 170 22.59 11.66 -1.37
CA ALA A 170 21.77 10.53 -1.85
C ALA A 170 22.38 9.16 -1.50
N GLU A 171 23.71 9.01 -1.62
CA GLU A 171 24.38 7.75 -1.23
C GLU A 171 24.31 7.53 0.29
N GLN A 172 24.44 8.58 1.10
CA GLN A 172 24.28 8.46 2.55
C GLN A 172 22.83 8.08 2.91
N VAL A 173 21.83 8.71 2.28
CA VAL A 173 20.42 8.38 2.46
C VAL A 173 20.13 6.94 2.05
N ARG A 174 20.69 6.46 0.94
CA ARG A 174 20.59 5.07 0.50
C ARG A 174 21.20 4.11 1.52
N ARG A 175 22.39 4.41 2.06
CA ARG A 175 22.99 3.63 3.15
C ARG A 175 22.04 3.52 4.35
N ARG A 176 21.40 4.64 4.74
CA ARG A 176 20.46 4.67 5.86
C ARG A 176 19.20 3.88 5.57
N GLY A 177 18.67 3.95 4.35
CA GLY A 177 17.54 3.10 3.93
C GLY A 177 17.83 1.61 4.07
N ARG A 178 19.06 1.18 3.72
CA ARG A 178 19.51 -0.19 3.92
C ARG A 178 19.55 -0.57 5.40
N GLN A 179 20.10 0.28 6.26
CA GLN A 179 20.14 0.05 7.71
C GLN A 179 18.76 -0.02 8.32
N PHE A 180 17.85 0.86 7.89
CA PHE A 180 16.46 0.93 8.34
C PHE A 180 15.71 -0.37 8.09
N ILE A 181 15.70 -0.87 6.86
CA ILE A 181 15.00 -2.13 6.55
C ILE A 181 15.64 -3.33 7.23
N THR A 182 16.98 -3.36 7.35
CA THR A 182 17.68 -4.43 8.06
C THR A 182 17.25 -4.50 9.53
N ALA A 183 17.10 -3.35 10.19
CA ALA A 183 16.61 -3.28 11.57
C ALA A 183 15.16 -3.74 11.71
N LEU A 184 14.28 -3.36 10.78
CA LEU A 184 12.89 -3.82 10.76
C LEU A 184 12.78 -5.33 10.52
N GLN A 185 13.75 -5.94 9.86
CA GLN A 185 13.76 -7.38 9.62
C GLN A 185 14.33 -8.21 10.80
N GLU A 186 14.80 -7.59 11.88
CA GLU A 186 15.40 -8.29 13.02
C GLU A 186 14.49 -9.39 13.58
N HIS A 187 13.21 -9.10 13.74
CA HIS A 187 12.21 -10.04 14.25
C HIS A 187 11.21 -10.51 13.17
N MET A 188 11.29 -9.94 11.97
CA MET A 188 10.36 -10.16 10.87
C MET A 188 11.12 -10.33 9.54
N PRO A 189 11.81 -11.48 9.31
CA PRO A 189 12.64 -11.68 8.12
C PRO A 189 11.84 -11.67 6.80
N GLU A 190 10.55 -11.97 6.84
CA GLU A 190 9.62 -11.94 5.71
C GLU A 190 8.65 -10.75 5.80
N LEU A 191 9.18 -9.58 6.15
CA LEU A 191 8.42 -8.37 6.37
C LEU A 191 7.74 -7.87 5.09
N THR A 192 6.46 -7.51 5.18
CA THR A 192 5.79 -6.70 4.15
C THR A 192 5.84 -5.22 4.54
N VAL A 193 6.32 -4.37 3.65
CA VAL A 193 6.31 -2.91 3.83
C VAL A 193 5.34 -2.29 2.84
N LEU A 194 4.17 -1.88 3.30
CA LEU A 194 3.25 -1.07 2.54
C LEU A 194 3.61 0.39 2.82
N SER A 195 3.98 1.15 1.79
CA SER A 195 4.19 2.59 1.92
C SER A 195 3.10 3.32 1.16
N PHE A 196 2.61 4.44 1.67
CA PHE A 196 1.57 5.19 0.98
C PHE A 196 1.97 5.56 -0.44
N PHE A 197 3.23 5.89 -0.64
CA PHE A 197 3.84 6.04 -1.96
C PHE A 197 5.33 5.70 -1.90
N GLN A 198 5.90 5.33 -3.03
CA GLN A 198 7.34 5.10 -3.22
C GLN A 198 7.82 5.80 -4.50
N LEU A 199 8.41 5.04 -5.41
CA LEU A 199 8.92 5.59 -6.66
C LEU A 199 7.82 5.99 -7.66
N GLY A 200 6.61 5.46 -7.50
CA GLY A 200 5.42 5.87 -8.27
C GLY A 200 5.07 7.36 -8.13
N LEU A 201 5.44 8.00 -7.00
CA LEU A 201 5.28 9.44 -6.80
C LEU A 201 5.99 10.28 -7.86
N PHE A 202 7.06 9.77 -8.46
CA PHE A 202 7.92 10.47 -9.42
C PHE A 202 7.56 10.18 -10.88
N GLY A 203 6.29 9.80 -11.15
CA GLY A 203 5.82 9.40 -12.47
C GLY A 203 6.02 10.41 -13.59
N ASP A 204 6.08 11.69 -13.26
CA ASP A 204 6.29 12.78 -14.22
C ASP A 204 7.74 12.93 -14.69
N ILE A 205 8.71 12.26 -14.05
CA ILE A 205 10.12 12.31 -14.46
C ILE A 205 10.66 10.97 -14.96
N VAL A 206 9.96 9.86 -14.73
CA VAL A 206 10.47 8.52 -15.10
C VAL A 206 10.54 8.31 -16.62
N ASP A 207 9.76 9.05 -17.39
CA ASP A 207 9.76 8.99 -18.88
C ASP A 207 10.87 9.81 -19.51
N GLU A 208 11.63 10.59 -18.75
CA GLU A 208 12.78 11.29 -19.25
C GLU A 208 13.90 10.30 -19.59
N PRO A 209 14.27 10.12 -20.87
CA PRO A 209 15.25 9.14 -21.26
C PRO A 209 16.67 9.53 -20.87
N ASP A 210 16.98 10.82 -20.87
CA ASP A 210 18.30 11.32 -20.49
C ASP A 210 18.45 11.33 -18.97
N ALA A 211 19.48 10.62 -18.48
CA ALA A 211 19.72 10.46 -17.05
C ALA A 211 20.10 11.78 -16.35
N GLN A 212 20.84 12.68 -17.06
CA GLN A 212 21.24 13.96 -16.47
C GLN A 212 20.03 14.91 -16.38
N VAL A 213 19.20 14.95 -17.43
CA VAL A 213 17.97 15.74 -17.44
C VAL A 213 16.99 15.21 -16.39
N ARG A 214 16.86 13.89 -16.26
CA ARG A 214 16.04 13.26 -15.23
C ARG A 214 16.50 13.64 -13.82
N GLN A 215 17.80 13.63 -13.55
CA GLN A 215 18.37 14.08 -12.28
C GLN A 215 18.10 15.56 -12.02
N GLN A 216 18.25 16.44 -13.03
CA GLN A 216 17.94 17.86 -12.90
C GLN A 216 16.44 18.10 -12.60
N LYS A 217 15.55 17.29 -13.18
CA LYS A 217 14.12 17.32 -12.85
C LYS A 217 13.87 16.85 -11.42
N LEU A 218 14.53 15.77 -10.99
CA LEU A 218 14.44 15.25 -9.63
C LEU A 218 14.85 16.28 -8.58
N LEU A 219 15.95 17.03 -8.82
CA LEU A 219 16.44 18.07 -7.92
C LEU A 219 15.43 19.21 -7.66
N LYS A 220 14.39 19.33 -8.50
CA LYS A 220 13.31 20.32 -8.35
C LYS A 220 12.06 19.74 -7.71
N LYS A 221 12.07 18.45 -7.35
CA LYS A 221 10.91 17.75 -6.78
C LYS A 221 10.86 17.89 -5.27
N TRP A 222 9.64 17.89 -4.79
CA TRP A 222 9.37 17.60 -3.40
C TRP A 222 9.84 16.18 -3.05
N MET A 223 10.38 15.98 -1.87
CA MET A 223 10.91 14.68 -1.42
C MET A 223 12.07 14.14 -2.29
N VAL A 224 12.95 15.00 -2.75
CA VAL A 224 14.03 14.66 -3.69
C VAL A 224 14.95 13.52 -3.22
N LEU A 225 15.11 13.32 -1.91
CA LEU A 225 15.93 12.24 -1.33
C LEU A 225 15.19 10.92 -1.14
N LEU A 226 13.86 10.91 -1.27
CA LEU A 226 13.04 9.71 -1.06
C LEU A 226 13.41 8.54 -2.00
N PRO A 227 13.69 8.75 -3.30
CA PRO A 227 14.14 7.65 -4.16
C PRO A 227 15.44 6.99 -3.69
N ALA A 228 16.37 7.76 -3.14
CA ALA A 228 17.61 7.20 -2.59
C ALA A 228 17.34 6.31 -1.37
N PHE A 229 16.42 6.72 -0.48
CA PHE A 229 16.01 5.94 0.67
C PHE A 229 15.36 4.62 0.28
N TYR A 230 14.41 4.63 -0.68
CA TYR A 230 13.79 3.40 -1.16
C TYR A 230 14.74 2.47 -1.91
N ASN A 231 15.71 3.02 -2.65
CA ASN A 231 16.77 2.21 -3.23
C ASN A 231 17.62 1.52 -2.15
N GLY A 232 17.85 2.18 -1.02
CA GLY A 232 18.49 1.59 0.15
C GLY A 232 17.64 0.50 0.81
N ILE A 233 16.34 0.74 1.00
CA ILE A 233 15.39 -0.27 1.48
C ILE A 233 15.42 -1.49 0.56
N LEU A 234 15.30 -1.30 -0.74
CA LEU A 234 15.36 -2.39 -1.72
C LEU A 234 16.68 -3.16 -1.63
N GLU A 235 17.79 -2.46 -1.49
CA GLU A 235 19.11 -3.09 -1.36
C GLU A 235 19.20 -4.00 -0.13
N GLY A 236 18.70 -3.52 1.03
CA GLY A 236 18.74 -4.24 2.32
C GLY A 236 17.62 -5.24 2.53
N ALA A 237 16.58 -5.22 1.70
CA ALA A 237 15.45 -6.14 1.83
C ALA A 237 15.87 -7.61 1.70
N ALA A 238 15.45 -8.46 2.63
CA ALA A 238 15.67 -9.91 2.58
C ALA A 238 14.87 -10.55 1.42
N PRO A 239 15.22 -11.75 0.95
CA PRO A 239 14.53 -12.37 -0.21
C PRO A 239 13.01 -12.52 -0.06
N GLY A 240 12.50 -12.75 1.16
CA GLY A 240 11.07 -12.87 1.45
C GLY A 240 10.35 -11.54 1.71
N THR A 241 11.07 -10.42 1.73
CA THR A 241 10.48 -9.10 1.97
C THR A 241 9.73 -8.61 0.74
N ILE A 242 8.52 -8.08 0.96
CA ILE A 242 7.67 -7.46 -0.06
C ILE A 242 7.59 -5.95 0.21
N LEU A 243 7.79 -5.14 -0.82
CA LEU A 243 7.71 -3.69 -0.77
C LEU A 243 6.54 -3.25 -1.64
N ILE A 244 5.53 -2.61 -1.04
CA ILE A 244 4.31 -2.21 -1.74
C ILE A 244 4.31 -0.69 -1.90
N ASP A 245 4.35 -0.21 -3.14
CA ASP A 245 4.04 1.19 -3.48
C ASP A 245 2.52 1.34 -3.44
N GLY A 246 2.01 1.95 -2.38
CA GLY A 246 0.58 2.06 -2.07
C GLY A 246 -0.18 3.01 -2.98
N ASN A 247 0.52 3.78 -3.82
CA ASN A 247 -0.07 4.66 -4.83
C ASN A 247 -1.18 5.55 -4.28
N GLU A 248 -0.86 6.37 -3.29
CA GLU A 248 -1.82 7.31 -2.67
C GLU A 248 -2.50 8.23 -3.70
N SER A 249 -1.85 8.51 -4.83
CA SER A 249 -2.45 9.29 -5.92
C SER A 249 -3.78 8.71 -6.41
N ALA A 250 -4.04 7.42 -6.19
CA ALA A 250 -5.31 6.76 -6.53
C ALA A 250 -6.52 7.31 -5.74
N TYR A 251 -6.31 8.05 -4.67
CA TYR A 251 -7.35 8.82 -3.97
C TYR A 251 -8.21 9.69 -4.92
N TYR A 252 -7.62 10.14 -6.01
CA TYR A 252 -8.21 11.12 -6.91
C TYR A 252 -8.57 10.56 -8.28
N TYR A 253 -8.47 9.23 -8.48
CA TYR A 253 -8.76 8.62 -9.77
C TYR A 253 -10.26 8.59 -10.04
N GLU A 254 -10.62 9.01 -11.24
CA GLU A 254 -11.99 9.14 -11.72
C GLU A 254 -12.24 8.33 -13.01
N SER A 255 -11.27 7.50 -13.42
CA SER A 255 -11.37 6.66 -14.63
C SER A 255 -10.56 5.37 -14.50
N PRO A 256 -10.91 4.29 -15.22
CA PRO A 256 -10.15 3.05 -15.27
C PRO A 256 -8.70 3.24 -15.73
N ASP A 257 -8.49 4.12 -16.72
CA ASP A 257 -7.19 4.37 -17.34
C ASP A 257 -6.15 4.88 -16.33
N GLU A 258 -6.58 5.64 -15.32
CA GLU A 258 -5.67 6.14 -14.28
C GLU A 258 -5.12 4.99 -13.43
N PHE A 259 -5.95 4.02 -13.07
CA PHE A 259 -5.53 2.81 -12.34
C PHE A 259 -4.55 1.97 -13.16
N TYR A 260 -4.85 1.71 -14.45
CA TYR A 260 -3.95 0.95 -15.33
C TYR A 260 -2.61 1.66 -15.53
N ARG A 261 -2.64 2.98 -15.77
CA ARG A 261 -1.41 3.78 -15.92
C ARG A 261 -0.54 3.74 -14.66
N ALA A 262 -1.15 3.81 -13.48
CA ALA A 262 -0.44 3.73 -12.21
C ALA A 262 0.21 2.35 -12.01
N TYR A 263 -0.50 1.27 -12.33
CA TYR A 263 0.07 -0.08 -12.28
C TYR A 263 1.32 -0.20 -13.17
N HIS A 264 1.23 0.23 -14.42
CA HIS A 264 2.37 0.21 -15.34
C HIS A 264 3.49 1.16 -14.92
N LEU A 265 3.14 2.30 -14.32
CA LEU A 265 4.13 3.21 -13.75
C LEU A 265 4.96 2.50 -12.68
N ILE A 266 4.31 1.93 -11.67
CA ILE A 266 5.01 1.29 -10.54
C ILE A 266 5.76 0.05 -11.01
N ARG A 267 5.12 -0.86 -11.76
CA ARG A 267 5.71 -2.15 -12.11
C ARG A 267 6.79 -2.07 -13.19
N GLN A 268 6.78 -1.05 -14.02
CA GLN A 268 7.66 -0.97 -15.19
C GLN A 268 8.48 0.32 -15.23
N ARG A 269 7.83 1.49 -15.26
CA ARG A 269 8.49 2.76 -15.56
C ARG A 269 9.31 3.31 -14.41
N ALA A 270 8.88 3.13 -13.16
CA ALA A 270 9.59 3.58 -11.96
C ALA A 270 10.99 2.95 -11.81
N GLN A 271 11.26 1.82 -12.48
CA GLN A 271 12.58 1.19 -12.52
C GLN A 271 13.68 2.10 -13.10
N THR A 272 13.33 3.15 -13.84
CA THR A 272 14.31 4.15 -14.32
C THR A 272 14.98 4.91 -13.17
N LEU A 273 14.35 4.96 -12.00
CA LEU A 273 14.90 5.53 -10.77
C LEU A 273 15.68 4.52 -9.92
N VAL A 274 15.73 3.27 -10.37
CA VAL A 274 16.41 2.17 -9.64
C VAL A 274 17.76 1.90 -10.30
N PRO A 275 18.86 1.84 -9.53
CA PRO A 275 20.15 1.42 -10.04
C PRO A 275 20.07 0.06 -10.76
N GLU A 276 20.76 -0.06 -11.88
CA GLU A 276 20.66 -1.25 -12.74
C GLU A 276 20.86 -2.58 -11.98
N PRO A 277 21.84 -2.73 -11.09
CA PRO A 277 22.03 -3.98 -10.35
C PRO A 277 20.83 -4.36 -9.46
N LEU A 278 19.97 -3.41 -9.07
CA LEU A 278 18.81 -3.63 -8.21
C LEU A 278 17.52 -3.89 -8.98
N ARG A 279 17.46 -3.69 -10.30
CA ARG A 279 16.21 -3.81 -11.09
C ARG A 279 15.61 -5.21 -11.07
N LYS A 280 16.46 -6.26 -11.07
CA LYS A 280 15.97 -7.64 -10.92
C LYS A 280 15.27 -7.84 -9.57
N LYS A 281 15.84 -7.27 -8.50
CA LYS A 281 15.28 -7.32 -7.16
C LYS A 281 14.00 -6.48 -7.06
N TYR A 282 13.95 -5.30 -7.68
CA TYR A 282 12.76 -4.49 -7.80
C TYR A 282 11.59 -5.28 -8.40
N ASN A 283 11.82 -5.93 -9.55
CA ASN A 283 10.79 -6.75 -10.20
C ASN A 283 10.27 -7.91 -9.33
N ALA A 284 11.14 -8.46 -8.50
CA ALA A 284 10.80 -9.60 -7.64
C ALA A 284 10.08 -9.18 -6.34
N GLN A 285 10.41 -8.03 -5.77
CA GLN A 285 10.00 -7.66 -4.42
C GLN A 285 9.10 -6.43 -4.35
N VAL A 286 9.07 -5.58 -5.40
CA VAL A 286 8.20 -4.40 -5.40
C VAL A 286 6.87 -4.73 -6.06
N GLN A 287 5.79 -4.46 -5.35
CA GLN A 287 4.41 -4.64 -5.79
C GLN A 287 3.70 -3.29 -5.96
N ALA A 288 2.73 -3.25 -6.87
CA ALA A 288 1.79 -2.14 -6.97
C ALA A 288 0.63 -2.36 -5.99
N GLY A 289 0.46 -1.43 -5.07
CA GLY A 289 -0.74 -1.25 -4.26
C GLY A 289 -1.65 -0.19 -4.86
N MET A 290 -2.87 -0.08 -4.34
CA MET A 290 -3.81 0.98 -4.72
C MET A 290 -4.51 1.53 -3.49
N ALA A 291 -4.60 2.86 -3.43
CA ALA A 291 -5.33 3.57 -2.40
C ALA A 291 -6.79 3.78 -2.78
N LEU A 292 -7.64 3.76 -1.78
CA LEU A 292 -9.03 4.24 -1.87
C LEU A 292 -9.20 5.36 -0.85
N TYR A 293 -9.90 6.42 -1.20
CA TYR A 293 -10.25 7.49 -0.26
C TYR A 293 -11.76 7.64 -0.19
N ILE A 294 -12.35 7.00 0.83
CA ILE A 294 -13.80 6.93 0.96
C ILE A 294 -14.45 8.31 1.08
N ASP A 295 -13.86 9.22 1.86
CA ASP A 295 -14.38 10.59 2.05
C ASP A 295 -14.34 11.40 0.76
N GLN A 296 -13.37 11.13 -0.14
CA GLN A 296 -13.26 11.74 -1.45
C GLN A 296 -14.42 11.31 -2.36
N THR A 297 -14.70 10.01 -2.41
CA THR A 297 -15.72 9.44 -3.30
C THR A 297 -17.15 9.69 -2.79
N LEU A 298 -17.34 9.78 -1.47
CA LEU A 298 -18.65 9.98 -0.83
C LEU A 298 -18.93 11.44 -0.45
N ALA A 299 -18.18 12.39 -1.00
CA ALA A 299 -18.38 13.83 -0.79
C ALA A 299 -18.33 14.29 0.69
N LYS A 300 -17.48 13.64 1.50
CA LYS A 300 -17.34 13.95 2.93
C LYS A 300 -16.17 14.88 3.26
N ARG A 301 -15.32 15.17 2.28
CA ARG A 301 -14.22 16.13 2.45
C ARG A 301 -14.76 17.56 2.63
N THR A 302 -14.01 18.36 3.39
CA THR A 302 -14.25 19.79 3.53
C THR A 302 -13.88 20.59 2.28
N THR A 303 -12.91 20.08 1.50
CA THR A 303 -12.50 20.68 0.22
C THR A 303 -13.45 20.25 -0.89
N GLU A 304 -13.71 21.13 -1.84
CA GLU A 304 -14.60 20.85 -2.95
C GLU A 304 -14.07 19.73 -3.86
N THR A 305 -14.87 18.70 -4.07
CA THR A 305 -14.58 17.53 -4.89
C THR A 305 -15.63 17.32 -5.98
N THR A 306 -15.32 16.53 -7.03
CA THR A 306 -16.28 16.16 -8.06
C THR A 306 -17.47 15.41 -7.48
N SER A 307 -17.25 14.59 -6.45
CA SER A 307 -18.29 13.78 -5.80
C SER A 307 -19.39 14.59 -5.12
N GLN A 308 -19.14 15.85 -4.73
CA GLN A 308 -20.16 16.74 -4.17
C GLN A 308 -21.25 17.14 -5.18
N PHE A 309 -21.02 16.93 -6.46
CA PHE A 309 -21.96 17.17 -7.57
C PHE A 309 -22.64 15.90 -8.07
N LEU A 310 -22.40 14.77 -7.41
CA LEU A 310 -23.03 13.48 -7.66
C LEU A 310 -24.19 13.23 -6.68
N SER A 311 -25.24 12.51 -7.11
CA SER A 311 -26.25 12.01 -6.20
C SER A 311 -25.67 10.94 -5.26
N PRO A 312 -26.31 10.64 -4.11
CA PRO A 312 -25.86 9.57 -3.22
C PRO A 312 -25.68 8.21 -3.92
N GLU A 313 -26.59 7.85 -4.83
CA GLU A 313 -26.47 6.64 -5.64
C GLU A 313 -25.25 6.67 -6.58
N GLN A 314 -25.01 7.82 -7.21
CA GLN A 314 -23.83 8.00 -8.07
C GLN A 314 -22.52 7.97 -7.27
N GLN A 315 -22.51 8.48 -6.02
CA GLN A 315 -21.35 8.39 -5.12
C GLN A 315 -21.03 6.94 -4.79
N LEU A 316 -22.05 6.10 -4.49
CA LEU A 316 -21.85 4.66 -4.26
C LEU A 316 -21.32 3.95 -5.51
N LYS A 317 -21.85 4.25 -6.70
CA LYS A 317 -21.33 3.72 -7.97
C LYS A 317 -19.88 4.16 -8.22
N PHE A 318 -19.53 5.38 -7.87
CA PHE A 318 -18.16 5.87 -7.97
C PHE A 318 -17.22 5.14 -7.00
N PHE A 319 -17.66 4.91 -5.76
CA PHE A 319 -16.89 4.12 -4.80
C PHE A 319 -16.73 2.67 -5.25
N GLU A 320 -17.80 1.99 -5.67
CA GLU A 320 -17.75 0.63 -6.22
C GLU A 320 -16.78 0.52 -7.42
N HIS A 321 -16.83 1.50 -8.33
CA HIS A 321 -15.91 1.59 -9.46
C HIS A 321 -14.45 1.63 -9.00
N ASN A 322 -14.13 2.51 -8.05
CA ASN A 322 -12.76 2.66 -7.58
C ASN A 322 -12.28 1.39 -6.86
N VAL A 323 -13.10 0.76 -6.04
CA VAL A 323 -12.78 -0.54 -5.40
C VAL A 323 -12.49 -1.61 -6.47
N TYR A 324 -13.35 -1.73 -7.50
CA TYR A 324 -13.20 -2.72 -8.55
C TYR A 324 -11.89 -2.54 -9.35
N TYR A 325 -11.58 -1.32 -9.77
CA TYR A 325 -10.36 -1.05 -10.53
C TYR A 325 -9.10 -1.08 -9.67
N ALA A 326 -9.16 -0.68 -8.41
CA ALA A 326 -8.08 -0.88 -7.46
C ALA A 326 -7.74 -2.38 -7.30
N LEU A 327 -8.74 -3.24 -7.11
CA LEU A 327 -8.56 -4.70 -7.06
C LEU A 327 -8.02 -5.26 -8.40
N THR A 328 -8.43 -4.69 -9.52
CA THR A 328 -7.99 -5.14 -10.85
C THR A 328 -6.52 -4.83 -11.11
N THR A 329 -6.02 -3.73 -10.60
CA THR A 329 -4.70 -3.18 -10.92
C THR A 329 -3.68 -3.24 -9.78
N THR A 330 -4.05 -3.74 -8.59
CA THR A 330 -3.07 -4.05 -7.54
C THR A 330 -2.42 -5.43 -7.77
N ASP A 331 -1.21 -5.64 -7.27
CA ASP A 331 -0.64 -6.99 -7.21
C ASP A 331 -1.29 -7.79 -6.08
N GLU A 332 -1.42 -7.21 -4.88
CA GLU A 332 -1.98 -7.92 -3.72
C GLU A 332 -2.85 -7.02 -2.84
N TYR A 333 -2.41 -5.83 -2.47
CA TYR A 333 -3.05 -5.00 -1.46
C TYR A 333 -3.73 -3.76 -2.02
N VAL A 334 -4.94 -3.53 -1.58
CA VAL A 334 -5.67 -2.26 -1.65
C VAL A 334 -5.82 -1.74 -0.22
N TRP A 335 -5.55 -0.48 0.02
CA TRP A 335 -5.80 0.14 1.32
C TRP A 335 -6.88 1.21 1.20
N CYS A 336 -7.83 1.18 2.15
CA CYS A 336 -9.01 2.05 2.14
C CYS A 336 -8.87 3.07 3.26
N TYR A 337 -8.63 4.32 2.88
CA TYR A 337 -8.45 5.43 3.82
C TYR A 337 -9.77 6.09 4.17
N SER A 338 -9.96 6.30 5.48
CA SER A 338 -11.08 7.02 6.07
C SER A 338 -10.56 8.18 6.93
N GLU A 339 -10.75 9.41 6.48
CA GLU A 339 -10.39 10.58 7.27
C GLU A 339 -11.48 10.94 8.27
N ARG A 340 -12.72 10.90 7.84
CA ARG A 340 -13.89 11.30 8.64
C ARG A 340 -14.84 10.15 8.93
N MET A 341 -15.00 9.20 8.01
CA MET A 341 -15.87 8.05 8.20
C MET A 341 -15.34 7.15 9.31
N ASN A 342 -16.24 6.52 10.05
CA ASN A 342 -15.89 5.56 11.09
C ASN A 342 -16.50 4.19 10.78
N TRP A 343 -15.64 3.19 10.59
CA TRP A 343 -16.02 1.82 10.30
C TRP A 343 -16.35 1.00 11.54
N TRP A 344 -15.82 1.40 12.71
CA TRP A 344 -15.68 0.53 13.87
C TRP A 344 -16.71 0.78 14.96
N LEU A 345 -17.13 2.02 15.11
CA LEU A 345 -18.12 2.38 16.13
C LEU A 345 -19.54 2.29 15.58
N PRO A 346 -20.51 1.88 16.40
CA PRO A 346 -21.90 1.89 16.01
C PRO A 346 -22.41 3.34 15.81
N PRO A 347 -23.39 3.55 14.90
CA PRO A 347 -23.82 4.89 14.49
C PRO A 347 -24.18 5.85 15.63
N GLU A 348 -24.74 5.34 16.73
CA GLU A 348 -25.12 6.11 17.91
C GLU A 348 -23.94 6.63 18.74
N LYS A 349 -22.74 6.11 18.49
CA LYS A 349 -21.47 6.54 19.15
C LYS A 349 -20.61 7.41 18.25
N VAL A 350 -21.07 7.72 17.05
CA VAL A 350 -20.33 8.47 16.04
C VAL A 350 -21.06 9.78 15.74
N GLU A 351 -20.33 10.87 15.53
CA GLU A 351 -20.91 12.12 15.03
C GLU A 351 -21.63 11.87 13.71
N LYS A 352 -22.79 12.50 13.51
CA LYS A 352 -23.70 12.24 12.39
C LYS A 352 -23.04 12.32 11.01
N ASP A 353 -22.08 13.22 10.84
CA ASP A 353 -21.33 13.41 9.60
C ASP A 353 -20.20 12.39 9.38
N ARG A 354 -19.88 11.59 10.42
CA ARG A 354 -18.88 10.51 10.39
C ARG A 354 -19.50 9.12 10.23
N VAL A 355 -20.81 9.02 10.26
CA VAL A 355 -21.51 7.76 10.04
C VAL A 355 -21.33 7.32 8.59
N LEU A 356 -21.00 6.03 8.38
CA LEU A 356 -20.95 5.43 7.05
C LEU A 356 -22.31 5.55 6.36
N PRO A 357 -22.40 6.09 5.14
CA PRO A 357 -23.63 6.08 4.38
C PRO A 357 -24.12 4.63 4.11
N ALA A 358 -25.44 4.46 4.11
CA ALA A 358 -26.03 3.18 3.72
C ALA A 358 -25.58 2.80 2.29
N GLY A 359 -25.29 1.52 2.08
CA GLY A 359 -24.85 0.99 0.77
C GLY A 359 -23.34 0.96 0.55
N VAL A 360 -22.52 1.54 1.44
CA VAL A 360 -21.06 1.57 1.28
C VAL A 360 -20.44 0.20 1.40
N GLU A 361 -20.85 -0.58 2.40
CA GLU A 361 -20.34 -1.94 2.57
C GLU A 361 -20.76 -2.85 1.41
N GLU A 362 -22.00 -2.70 0.97
CA GLU A 362 -22.55 -3.43 -0.17
C GLU A 362 -21.79 -3.10 -1.46
N ALA A 363 -21.46 -1.83 -1.68
CA ALA A 363 -20.66 -1.40 -2.83
C ALA A 363 -19.27 -2.04 -2.82
N LEU A 364 -18.58 -2.07 -1.65
CA LEU A 364 -17.29 -2.71 -1.50
C LEU A 364 -17.38 -4.22 -1.74
N ILE A 365 -18.38 -4.89 -1.14
CA ILE A 365 -18.62 -6.33 -1.30
C ILE A 365 -18.94 -6.66 -2.76
N SER A 366 -19.79 -5.86 -3.41
CA SER A 366 -20.18 -6.04 -4.82
C SER A 366 -18.97 -5.95 -5.75
N ALA A 367 -18.13 -4.93 -5.58
CA ALA A 367 -16.90 -4.76 -6.36
C ALA A 367 -15.97 -5.97 -6.20
N ARG A 368 -15.75 -6.42 -4.96
CA ARG A 368 -14.92 -7.59 -4.66
C ARG A 368 -15.46 -8.85 -5.30
N GLN A 369 -16.76 -9.12 -5.16
CA GLN A 369 -17.42 -10.30 -5.75
C GLN A 369 -17.32 -10.31 -7.28
N LYS A 370 -17.55 -9.17 -7.93
CA LYS A 370 -17.38 -9.03 -9.38
C LYS A 370 -15.96 -9.34 -9.80
N TYR A 371 -14.97 -8.77 -9.10
CA TYR A 371 -13.55 -9.03 -9.36
C TYR A 371 -13.20 -10.52 -9.21
N GLU A 372 -13.56 -11.16 -8.08
CA GLU A 372 -13.24 -12.55 -7.77
C GLU A 372 -13.91 -13.53 -8.76
N GLN A 373 -15.13 -13.22 -9.22
CA GLN A 373 -15.87 -13.99 -10.21
C GLN A 373 -15.42 -13.71 -11.66
N GLY A 374 -14.48 -12.82 -11.89
CA GLY A 374 -14.08 -12.43 -13.24
C GLY A 374 -15.15 -11.68 -14.02
N LYS A 375 -16.16 -11.16 -13.36
CA LYS A 375 -17.26 -10.41 -13.97
C LYS A 375 -16.84 -8.95 -14.20
N PRO A 376 -17.30 -8.32 -15.28
CA PRO A 376 -17.11 -6.89 -15.48
C PRO A 376 -17.89 -6.09 -14.43
N LEU A 377 -17.48 -4.84 -14.21
CA LEU A 377 -18.19 -3.90 -13.31
C LEU A 377 -19.67 -3.75 -13.72
N GLY A 378 -19.95 -3.74 -15.02
CA GLY A 378 -21.30 -3.72 -15.59
C GLY A 378 -21.84 -2.32 -15.89
N TYR A 379 -21.08 -1.26 -15.63
CA TYR A 379 -21.42 0.11 -15.96
C TYR A 379 -20.15 0.97 -16.13
N ASP A 380 -20.31 2.15 -16.76
CA ASP A 380 -19.29 3.18 -16.90
C ASP A 380 -19.69 4.41 -16.07
N ILE A 381 -18.71 5.04 -15.44
CA ILE A 381 -18.92 6.27 -14.66
C ILE A 381 -18.59 7.55 -15.44
N LYS A 382 -18.03 7.44 -16.64
CA LYS A 382 -17.50 8.57 -17.41
C LYS A 382 -18.50 9.71 -17.54
N GLY A 383 -19.71 9.42 -18.00
CA GLY A 383 -20.75 10.45 -18.22
C GLY A 383 -21.12 11.18 -16.93
N MET A 384 -21.31 10.44 -15.83
CA MET A 384 -21.67 11.08 -14.54
C MET A 384 -20.54 11.93 -13.96
N ILE A 385 -19.29 11.54 -14.17
CA ILE A 385 -18.12 12.32 -13.73
C ILE A 385 -17.95 13.58 -14.59
N GLU A 386 -18.12 13.48 -15.91
CA GLU A 386 -18.09 14.64 -16.82
C GLU A 386 -19.16 15.67 -16.45
N ASP A 387 -20.41 15.23 -16.23
CA ASP A 387 -21.51 16.09 -15.79
C ASP A 387 -21.21 16.76 -14.44
N ALA A 388 -20.68 16.02 -13.50
CA ALA A 388 -20.31 16.57 -12.18
C ALA A 388 -19.19 17.62 -12.30
N ARG A 389 -18.19 17.38 -13.14
CA ARG A 389 -17.11 18.34 -13.43
C ARG A 389 -17.63 19.62 -14.08
N LEU A 390 -18.60 19.53 -14.99
CA LEU A 390 -19.25 20.70 -15.58
C LEU A 390 -20.01 21.52 -14.54
N LYS A 391 -20.82 20.87 -13.70
CA LYS A 391 -21.54 21.54 -12.59
C LYS A 391 -20.57 22.24 -11.63
N ARG A 392 -19.44 21.59 -11.32
CA ARG A 392 -18.38 22.16 -10.46
C ARG A 392 -17.75 23.41 -11.07
N LYS A 393 -17.51 23.43 -12.38
CA LYS A 393 -16.97 24.62 -13.08
C LYS A 393 -17.97 25.76 -13.10
N GLY A 394 -19.24 25.51 -13.43
CA GLY A 394 -20.28 26.53 -13.48
C GLY A 394 -20.64 27.13 -12.11
N LYS A 395 -20.21 26.54 -10.98
CA LYS A 395 -20.36 27.14 -9.65
C LYS A 395 -19.25 28.15 -9.33
N LYS A 396 -18.16 28.14 -10.10
CA LYS A 396 -16.99 29.03 -9.89
C LYS A 396 -17.06 30.30 -10.74
N GLU A 397 -17.97 30.34 -11.72
CA GLU A 397 -18.35 31.51 -12.51
C GLU A 397 -19.54 32.24 -11.86
#